data_3c5db377ccfa7220ef67aab9c21d9ea2
#
_entry.id   3c5db377ccfa7220ef67aab9c21d9ea2
#
_cell.length_a   1.000
_cell.length_b   1.000
_cell.length_c   1.000
_cell.angle_alpha   90.00
_cell.angle_beta   90.00
_cell.angle_gamma   90.00
#
_symmetry.space_group_name_H-M   'P 1'
#
loop_
_entity.id
_entity.type
_entity.pdbx_description
1 polymer ?
#
loop_
_entity_poly.entity_id
_entity_poly.type
_entity_poly.pdbx_seq_one_letter_code
_entity_poly.pdbx_strand_id
1 'polypeptide(L)'
;MASLDRDADRLAAATNALIALEPRIRAGAPWPMAEVFGAEPEASWGPPELLAHVAEFLPYWLGEIERILDGPPSKPVPFGRVQTDTVRIGLIGRERSLPLRELLSRIRSESDRVARRLREITDVEAARIGLHPTRGEMTVTGMLEPFLGGHVEGHVVQLREILAAAGV
;
A
#
# COMPACT_ATOMS: atom_id res chain seq x y z
N MET A 1 8.38 8.20 22.77
CA MET A 1 8.16 7.95 21.33
C MET A 1 6.71 7.51 21.21
N ALA A 2 5.92 8.13 20.33
CA ALA A 2 4.56 7.70 20.12
C ALA A 2 4.54 6.24 19.64
N SER A 3 3.44 5.52 19.91
CA SER A 3 3.33 4.06 19.69
C SER A 3 3.68 3.65 18.26
N LEU A 4 3.33 4.47 17.26
CA LEU A 4 3.46 4.15 15.83
C LEU A 4 4.56 4.93 15.08
N ASP A 5 5.46 5.63 15.79
CA ASP A 5 6.57 6.37 15.15
C ASP A 5 7.46 5.45 14.32
N ARG A 6 7.77 4.25 14.84
CA ARG A 6 8.60 3.26 14.13
C ARG A 6 7.93 2.78 12.84
N ASP A 7 6.62 2.58 12.87
CA ASP A 7 5.87 2.15 11.68
C ASP A 7 5.80 3.26 10.64
N ALA A 8 5.63 4.51 11.08
CA ALA A 8 5.70 5.68 10.21
C ALA A 8 7.08 5.82 9.55
N ASP A 9 8.17 5.66 10.31
CA ASP A 9 9.53 5.72 9.78
C ASP A 9 9.82 4.54 8.84
N ARG A 10 9.34 3.34 9.16
CA ARG A 10 9.46 2.16 8.31
C ARG A 10 8.74 2.36 6.98
N LEU A 11 7.52 2.86 6.99
CA LEU A 11 6.77 3.19 5.78
C LEU A 11 7.51 4.22 4.91
N ALA A 12 8.02 5.28 5.52
CA ALA A 12 8.79 6.30 4.81
C ALA A 12 10.07 5.72 4.19
N ALA A 13 10.79 4.86 4.91
CA ALA A 13 11.99 4.18 4.40
C ALA A 13 11.66 3.25 3.22
N ALA A 14 10.60 2.43 3.32
CA ALA A 14 10.15 1.55 2.26
C ALA A 14 9.74 2.33 1.01
N THR A 15 9.00 3.43 1.18
CA THR A 15 8.61 4.32 0.09
C THR A 15 9.81 4.95 -0.60
N ASN A 16 10.80 5.42 0.15
CA ASN A 16 12.04 5.96 -0.42
C ASN A 16 12.81 4.90 -1.21
N ALA A 17 12.87 3.66 -0.70
CA ALA A 17 13.49 2.54 -1.40
C ALA A 17 12.77 2.19 -2.72
N LEU A 18 11.43 2.28 -2.74
CA LEU A 18 10.62 2.09 -3.95
C LEU A 18 10.91 3.20 -4.98
N ILE A 19 10.88 4.46 -4.56
CA ILE A 19 11.12 5.62 -5.44
C ILE A 19 12.55 5.60 -6.00
N ALA A 20 13.54 5.13 -5.24
CA ALA A 20 14.91 5.00 -5.69
C ALA A 20 15.08 4.02 -6.87
N LEU A 21 14.08 3.19 -7.17
CA LEU A 21 14.07 2.31 -8.35
C LEU A 21 13.67 3.02 -9.65
N GLU A 22 13.24 4.29 -9.59
CA GLU A 22 12.79 5.06 -10.78
C GLU A 22 13.75 4.96 -11.97
N PRO A 23 15.09 5.16 -11.83
CA PRO A 23 16.00 5.10 -12.97
C PRO A 23 15.99 3.72 -13.66
N ARG A 24 15.91 2.64 -12.90
CA ARG A 24 15.85 1.28 -13.42
C ARG A 24 14.51 0.99 -14.10
N ILE A 25 13.40 1.42 -13.48
CA ILE A 25 12.05 1.29 -14.07
C ILE A 25 12.00 2.04 -15.40
N ARG A 26 12.58 3.21 -15.47
CA ARG A 26 12.67 4.02 -16.70
C ARG A 26 13.54 3.35 -17.77
N ALA A 27 14.65 2.75 -17.37
CA ALA A 27 15.57 2.07 -18.30
C ALA A 27 14.94 0.82 -18.94
N GLY A 28 14.03 0.11 -18.23
CA GLY A 28 13.35 -1.05 -18.76
C GLY A 28 12.09 -0.76 -19.58
N ALA A 29 11.67 0.50 -19.65
CA ALA A 29 10.47 0.88 -20.42
C ALA A 29 10.70 0.73 -21.95
N PRO A 30 9.64 0.43 -22.73
CA PRO A 30 8.24 0.28 -22.31
C PRO A 30 7.95 -1.06 -21.64
N TRP A 31 7.16 -1.03 -20.56
CA TRP A 31 6.72 -2.23 -19.86
C TRP A 31 5.43 -2.79 -20.49
N PRO A 32 5.33 -4.13 -20.65
CA PRO A 32 4.09 -4.73 -21.10
C PRO A 32 2.99 -4.52 -20.05
N MET A 33 1.77 -4.33 -20.51
CA MET A 33 0.60 -4.26 -19.63
C MET A 33 0.17 -5.68 -19.25
N ALA A 34 0.18 -5.97 -17.95
CA ALA A 34 -0.27 -7.26 -17.44
C ALA A 34 -1.80 -7.33 -17.33
N GLU A 35 -2.33 -8.53 -17.22
CA GLU A 35 -3.71 -8.73 -16.83
C GLU A 35 -3.89 -8.36 -15.35
N VAL A 36 -4.88 -7.53 -15.03
CA VAL A 36 -5.12 -7.08 -13.65
C VAL A 36 -6.22 -7.85 -12.94
N PHE A 37 -7.00 -8.63 -13.68
CA PHE A 37 -8.07 -9.49 -13.17
C PHE A 37 -7.60 -10.94 -13.01
N GLY A 38 -8.30 -11.71 -12.20
CA GLY A 38 -8.02 -13.13 -11.98
C GLY A 38 -7.93 -13.49 -10.50
N ALA A 39 -7.59 -14.75 -10.21
CA ALA A 39 -7.50 -15.26 -8.84
C ALA A 39 -6.29 -14.69 -8.08
N GLU A 40 -5.17 -14.49 -8.79
CA GLU A 40 -3.93 -13.94 -8.25
C GLU A 40 -3.41 -12.80 -9.15
N PRO A 41 -4.12 -11.67 -9.22
CA PRO A 41 -3.79 -10.60 -10.18
C PRO A 41 -2.36 -10.07 -10.00
N GLU A 42 -1.85 -10.00 -8.78
CA GLU A 42 -0.52 -9.45 -8.50
C GLU A 42 0.64 -10.33 -9.00
N ALA A 43 0.40 -11.61 -9.24
CA ALA A 43 1.45 -12.56 -9.66
C ALA A 43 2.05 -12.23 -11.03
N SER A 44 1.28 -11.59 -11.92
CA SER A 44 1.71 -11.24 -13.28
C SER A 44 2.04 -9.76 -13.47
N TRP A 45 1.92 -8.94 -12.42
CA TRP A 45 2.08 -7.50 -12.54
C TRP A 45 3.53 -7.07 -12.80
N GLY A 46 3.66 -6.09 -13.69
CA GLY A 46 4.90 -5.35 -13.91
C GLY A 46 4.92 -4.04 -13.11
N PRO A 47 5.96 -3.20 -13.32
CA PRO A 47 6.09 -1.92 -12.63
C PRO A 47 4.89 -1.00 -12.75
N PRO A 48 4.20 -0.86 -13.91
CA PRO A 48 3.02 0.01 -14.00
C PRO A 48 1.89 -0.38 -13.05
N GLU A 49 1.55 -1.66 -13.00
CA GLU A 49 0.47 -2.17 -12.15
C GLU A 49 0.85 -2.09 -10.67
N LEU A 50 2.09 -2.45 -10.31
CA LEU A 50 2.57 -2.37 -8.93
C LEU A 50 2.59 -0.95 -8.40
N LEU A 51 3.05 0.01 -9.19
CA LEU A 51 3.06 1.42 -8.78
C LEU A 51 1.64 1.99 -8.66
N ALA A 52 0.75 1.67 -9.59
CA ALA A 52 -0.65 2.05 -9.49
C ALA A 52 -1.31 1.45 -8.25
N HIS A 53 -1.00 0.18 -7.92
CA HIS A 53 -1.47 -0.47 -6.70
C HIS A 53 -0.97 0.23 -5.44
N VAL A 54 0.33 0.56 -5.35
CA VAL A 54 0.88 1.26 -4.18
C VAL A 54 0.23 2.65 -4.02
N ALA A 55 0.07 3.39 -5.11
CA ALA A 55 -0.58 4.70 -5.10
C ALA A 55 -2.05 4.62 -4.65
N GLU A 56 -2.74 3.51 -4.94
CA GLU A 56 -4.13 3.27 -4.62
C GLU A 56 -4.31 2.79 -3.17
N PHE A 57 -3.48 1.84 -2.70
CA PHE A 57 -3.73 1.25 -1.39
C PHE A 57 -3.33 2.17 -0.21
N LEU A 58 -2.35 3.04 -0.35
CA LEU A 58 -1.93 3.93 0.74
C LEU A 58 -3.09 4.80 1.26
N PRO A 59 -3.81 5.56 0.41
CA PRO A 59 -4.98 6.31 0.86
C PRO A 59 -6.14 5.41 1.29
N TYR A 60 -6.31 4.24 0.67
CA TYR A 60 -7.34 3.30 1.04
C TYR A 60 -7.17 2.81 2.49
N TRP A 61 -5.99 2.29 2.84
CA TRP A 61 -5.76 1.76 4.18
C TRP A 61 -5.77 2.85 5.27
N LEU A 62 -5.34 4.07 4.93
CA LEU A 62 -5.52 5.19 5.85
C LEU A 62 -7.01 5.46 6.11
N GLY A 63 -7.84 5.45 5.07
CA GLY A 63 -9.29 5.59 5.22
C GLY A 63 -9.93 4.48 6.07
N GLU A 64 -9.43 3.25 5.96
CA GLU A 64 -9.90 2.13 6.79
C GLU A 64 -9.47 2.27 8.27
N ILE A 65 -8.26 2.78 8.52
CA ILE A 65 -7.83 3.13 9.88
C ILE A 65 -8.76 4.20 10.47
N GLU A 66 -9.01 5.30 9.75
CA GLU A 66 -9.93 6.35 10.22
C GLU A 66 -11.34 5.81 10.48
N ARG A 67 -11.85 4.92 9.62
CA ARG A 67 -13.13 4.26 9.84
C ARG A 67 -13.17 3.50 11.17
N ILE A 68 -12.10 2.79 11.54
CA ILE A 68 -11.99 2.10 12.82
C ILE A 68 -11.97 3.09 13.97
N LEU A 69 -11.23 4.19 13.82
CA LEU A 69 -11.09 5.22 14.86
C LEU A 69 -12.38 6.01 15.09
N ASP A 70 -13.14 6.27 14.03
CA ASP A 70 -14.43 6.96 14.11
C ASP A 70 -15.58 6.07 14.59
N GLY A 71 -15.41 4.76 14.52
CA GLY A 71 -16.44 3.80 14.89
C GLY A 71 -16.65 3.67 16.42
N PRO A 72 -17.62 2.87 16.86
CA PRO A 72 -17.89 2.66 18.29
C PRO A 72 -16.71 1.92 18.97
N PRO A 73 -16.21 2.43 20.12
CA PRO A 73 -15.07 1.81 20.80
C PRO A 73 -15.38 0.46 21.46
N SER A 74 -16.65 0.14 21.64
CA SER A 74 -17.10 -1.05 22.39
C SER A 74 -17.19 -2.33 21.56
N LYS A 75 -16.96 -2.27 20.26
CA LYS A 75 -17.05 -3.45 19.36
C LYS A 75 -16.17 -3.26 18.11
N PRO A 76 -15.72 -4.40 17.50
CA PRO A 76 -14.94 -4.35 16.27
C PRO A 76 -15.69 -3.64 15.13
N VAL A 77 -14.98 -2.83 14.37
CA VAL A 77 -15.52 -2.08 13.23
C VAL A 77 -15.20 -2.83 11.94
N PRO A 78 -16.17 -3.17 11.08
CA PRO A 78 -15.89 -3.78 9.78
C PRO A 78 -15.00 -2.89 8.93
N PHE A 79 -13.92 -3.47 8.37
CA PHE A 79 -12.95 -2.76 7.53
C PHE A 79 -12.33 -3.71 6.50
N GLY A 80 -11.68 -3.11 5.52
CA GLY A 80 -10.87 -3.86 4.56
C GLY A 80 -11.67 -4.43 3.40
N ARG A 81 -10.94 -5.08 2.51
CA ARG A 81 -11.45 -5.70 1.28
C ARG A 81 -10.61 -6.92 0.91
N VAL A 82 -11.12 -7.74 0.01
CA VAL A 82 -10.40 -8.89 -0.54
C VAL A 82 -9.52 -8.48 -1.73
N GLN A 83 -8.54 -9.31 -2.06
CA GLN A 83 -7.60 -9.06 -3.15
C GLN A 83 -8.28 -8.90 -4.52
N THR A 84 -9.39 -9.60 -4.74
CA THR A 84 -10.17 -9.58 -5.98
C THR A 84 -11.27 -8.51 -6.00
N ASP A 85 -11.25 -7.54 -5.08
CA ASP A 85 -12.20 -6.43 -5.06
C ASP A 85 -12.20 -5.68 -6.40
N THR A 86 -13.39 -5.58 -7.02
CA THR A 86 -13.53 -5.05 -8.38
C THR A 86 -13.25 -3.55 -8.48
N VAL A 87 -13.50 -2.80 -7.42
CA VAL A 87 -13.18 -1.35 -7.38
C VAL A 87 -11.66 -1.17 -7.33
N ARG A 88 -10.97 -1.92 -6.48
CA ARG A 88 -9.51 -1.97 -6.42
C ARG A 88 -8.90 -2.28 -7.79
N ILE A 89 -9.32 -3.38 -8.39
CA ILE A 89 -8.83 -3.84 -9.68
C ILE A 89 -9.11 -2.82 -10.79
N GLY A 90 -10.30 -2.22 -10.80
CA GLY A 90 -10.67 -1.18 -11.76
C GLY A 90 -9.82 0.08 -11.64
N LEU A 91 -9.50 0.51 -10.42
CA LEU A 91 -8.61 1.64 -10.15
C LEU A 91 -7.20 1.38 -10.66
N ILE A 92 -6.62 0.23 -10.33
CA ILE A 92 -5.29 -0.17 -10.80
C ILE A 92 -5.25 -0.24 -12.33
N GLY A 93 -6.25 -0.89 -12.95
CA GLY A 93 -6.36 -1.00 -14.40
C GLY A 93 -6.41 0.34 -15.12
N ARG A 94 -7.09 1.32 -14.52
CA ARG A 94 -7.18 2.68 -15.07
C ARG A 94 -5.87 3.47 -14.86
N GLU A 95 -5.28 3.37 -13.67
CA GLU A 95 -4.19 4.26 -13.25
C GLU A 95 -2.80 3.78 -13.67
N ARG A 96 -2.63 2.49 -14.00
CA ARG A 96 -1.35 1.95 -14.50
C ARG A 96 -0.82 2.63 -15.76
N SER A 97 -1.67 3.32 -16.52
CA SER A 97 -1.29 4.08 -17.71
C SER A 97 -0.82 5.51 -17.41
N LEU A 98 -0.88 5.94 -16.15
CA LEU A 98 -0.38 7.25 -15.75
C LEU A 98 1.15 7.34 -15.92
N PRO A 99 1.67 8.54 -16.19
CA PRO A 99 3.11 8.74 -16.26
C PRO A 99 3.81 8.29 -14.98
N LEU A 100 4.95 7.61 -15.11
CA LEU A 100 5.74 7.11 -13.98
C LEU A 100 5.96 8.18 -12.91
N ARG A 101 6.33 9.40 -13.32
CA ARG A 101 6.56 10.51 -12.39
C ARG A 101 5.31 10.88 -11.59
N GLU A 102 4.14 10.77 -12.18
CA GLU A 102 2.88 11.05 -11.50
C GLU A 102 2.57 9.98 -10.44
N LEU A 103 2.72 8.69 -10.78
CA LEU A 103 2.54 7.60 -9.82
C LEU A 103 3.50 7.73 -8.64
N LEU A 104 4.79 7.98 -8.89
CA LEU A 104 5.79 8.14 -7.84
C LEU A 104 5.53 9.38 -6.97
N SER A 105 5.08 10.48 -7.56
CA SER A 105 4.69 11.69 -6.81
C SER A 105 3.50 11.43 -5.89
N ARG A 106 2.48 10.71 -6.37
CA ARG A 106 1.31 10.31 -5.57
C ARG A 106 1.73 9.37 -4.44
N ILE A 107 2.53 8.36 -4.72
CA ILE A 107 3.03 7.42 -3.70
C ILE A 107 3.76 8.18 -2.59
N ARG A 108 4.64 9.12 -2.94
CA ARG A 108 5.34 9.96 -1.95
C ARG A 108 4.36 10.76 -1.11
N SER A 109 3.46 11.50 -1.74
CA SER A 109 2.49 12.36 -1.06
C SER A 109 1.57 11.57 -0.13
N GLU A 110 1.07 10.41 -0.58
CA GLU A 110 0.19 9.56 0.24
C GLU A 110 0.97 8.89 1.39
N SER A 111 2.20 8.42 1.15
CA SER A 111 3.06 7.88 2.20
C SER A 111 3.35 8.93 3.29
N ASP A 112 3.67 10.16 2.90
CA ASP A 112 3.90 11.27 3.84
C ASP A 112 2.63 11.58 4.66
N ARG A 113 1.46 11.52 4.03
CA ARG A 113 0.17 11.72 4.70
C ARG A 113 -0.12 10.60 5.71
N VAL A 114 0.08 9.34 5.31
CA VAL A 114 -0.08 8.18 6.20
C VAL A 114 0.91 8.27 7.36
N ALA A 115 2.20 8.48 7.10
CA ALA A 115 3.23 8.54 8.12
C ALA A 115 2.96 9.66 9.14
N ARG A 116 2.49 10.82 8.69
CA ARG A 116 2.09 11.93 9.57
C ARG A 116 0.95 11.51 10.47
N ARG A 117 -0.10 10.91 9.91
CA ARG A 117 -1.26 10.47 10.69
C ARG A 117 -0.92 9.37 11.70
N LEU A 118 -0.06 8.42 11.33
CA LEU A 118 0.40 7.38 12.26
C LEU A 118 1.09 7.97 13.51
N ARG A 119 1.84 9.06 13.37
CA ARG A 119 2.48 9.74 14.51
C ARG A 119 1.50 10.45 15.44
N GLU A 120 0.29 10.75 14.98
CA GLU A 120 -0.77 11.38 15.76
C GLU A 120 -1.66 10.37 16.50
N ILE A 121 -1.64 9.10 16.10
CA ILE A 121 -2.44 8.03 16.70
C ILE A 121 -1.90 7.72 18.10
N THR A 122 -2.78 7.82 19.10
CA THR A 122 -2.47 7.48 20.49
C THR A 122 -2.43 5.97 20.73
N ASP A 123 -1.85 5.53 21.83
CA ASP A 123 -1.80 4.10 22.20
C ASP A 123 -3.21 3.49 22.37
N VAL A 124 -4.17 4.29 22.83
CA VAL A 124 -5.57 3.85 22.95
C VAL A 124 -6.20 3.65 21.57
N GLU A 125 -5.96 4.56 20.64
CA GLU A 125 -6.42 4.44 19.24
C GLU A 125 -5.73 3.28 18.52
N ALA A 126 -4.42 3.11 18.73
CA ALA A 126 -3.62 2.02 18.15
C ALA A 126 -4.13 0.62 18.55
N ALA A 127 -4.76 0.50 19.72
CA ALA A 127 -5.36 -0.73 20.22
C ALA A 127 -6.81 -0.96 19.73
N ARG A 128 -7.42 -0.01 19.01
CA ARG A 128 -8.77 -0.16 18.46
C ARG A 128 -8.85 -1.34 17.49
N ILE A 129 -9.98 -2.05 17.54
CA ILE A 129 -10.15 -3.31 16.80
C ILE A 129 -11.06 -3.10 15.59
N GLY A 130 -10.56 -3.51 14.43
CA GLY A 130 -11.33 -3.70 13.22
C GLY A 130 -11.59 -5.18 12.94
N LEU A 131 -12.63 -5.47 12.15
CA LEU A 131 -12.98 -6.81 11.68
C LEU A 131 -12.77 -6.91 10.17
N HIS A 132 -11.68 -7.57 9.76
CA HIS A 132 -11.37 -7.80 8.35
C HIS A 132 -12.11 -9.02 7.81
N PRO A 133 -12.65 -8.98 6.57
CA PRO A 133 -13.49 -10.05 6.03
C PRO A 133 -12.84 -11.44 5.96
N THR A 134 -11.50 -11.50 5.83
CA THR A 134 -10.77 -12.78 5.70
C THR A 134 -9.72 -13.01 6.78
N ARG A 135 -9.32 -11.98 7.55
CA ARG A 135 -8.28 -12.08 8.59
C ARG A 135 -8.84 -12.03 10.01
N GLY A 136 -10.15 -11.74 10.15
CA GLY A 136 -10.79 -11.61 11.46
C GLY A 136 -10.45 -10.31 12.17
N GLU A 137 -10.43 -10.32 13.49
CA GLU A 137 -10.14 -9.15 14.32
C GLU A 137 -8.66 -8.77 14.25
N MET A 138 -8.41 -7.48 14.04
CA MET A 138 -7.07 -6.90 14.00
C MET A 138 -7.07 -5.56 14.74
N THR A 139 -6.03 -5.28 15.50
CA THR A 139 -5.81 -3.92 16.02
C THR A 139 -5.33 -2.99 14.92
N VAL A 140 -5.48 -1.68 15.08
CA VAL A 140 -4.89 -0.69 14.18
C VAL A 140 -3.38 -0.93 14.03
N THR A 141 -2.64 -1.18 15.12
CA THR A 141 -1.22 -1.56 15.05
C THR A 141 -1.01 -2.83 14.21
N GLY A 142 -1.85 -3.86 14.39
CA GLY A 142 -1.75 -5.12 13.67
C GLY A 142 -1.99 -5.02 12.17
N MET A 143 -2.62 -3.93 11.69
CA MET A 143 -2.81 -3.65 10.28
C MET A 143 -1.56 -3.14 9.56
N LEU A 144 -0.61 -2.52 10.28
CA LEU A 144 0.47 -1.76 9.67
C LEU A 144 1.47 -2.65 8.93
N GLU A 145 1.77 -3.82 9.47
CA GLU A 145 2.65 -4.81 8.82
C GLU A 145 2.06 -5.32 7.50
N PRO A 146 0.88 -5.97 7.49
CA PRO A 146 0.35 -6.58 6.26
C PRO A 146 -0.21 -5.59 5.24
N PHE A 147 -0.52 -4.35 5.62
CA PHE A 147 -1.26 -3.43 4.74
C PHE A 147 -0.52 -2.13 4.43
N LEU A 148 0.53 -1.78 5.18
CA LEU A 148 1.28 -0.54 4.96
C LEU A 148 2.79 -0.81 4.85
N GLY A 149 3.58 -0.62 5.90
CA GLY A 149 5.04 -0.67 5.82
C GLY A 149 5.57 -1.98 5.23
N GLY A 150 5.19 -3.12 5.79
CA GLY A 150 5.59 -4.44 5.28
C GLY A 150 5.07 -4.73 3.87
N HIS A 151 3.88 -4.23 3.52
CA HIS A 151 3.33 -4.38 2.17
C HIS A 151 4.15 -3.60 1.13
N VAL A 152 4.53 -2.34 1.41
CA VAL A 152 5.42 -1.57 0.53
C VAL A 152 6.79 -2.24 0.40
N GLU A 153 7.36 -2.73 1.51
CA GLU A 153 8.63 -3.48 1.48
C GLU A 153 8.54 -4.71 0.57
N GLY A 154 7.45 -5.47 0.64
CA GLY A 154 7.19 -6.60 -0.23
C GLY A 154 7.19 -6.21 -1.71
N HIS A 155 6.57 -5.08 -2.06
CA HIS A 155 6.57 -4.56 -3.43
C HIS A 155 7.94 -4.03 -3.87
N VAL A 156 8.76 -3.50 -2.97
CA VAL A 156 10.16 -3.14 -3.28
C VAL A 156 10.96 -4.38 -3.67
N VAL A 157 10.80 -5.49 -2.95
CA VAL A 157 11.45 -6.77 -3.29
C VAL A 157 10.96 -7.26 -4.64
N GLN A 158 9.66 -7.32 -4.86
CA GLN A 158 9.05 -7.76 -6.12
C GLN A 158 9.51 -6.90 -7.31
N LEU A 159 9.55 -5.57 -7.18
CA LEU A 159 10.06 -4.69 -8.23
C LEU A 159 11.54 -4.96 -8.54
N ARG A 160 12.38 -5.17 -7.53
CA ARG A 160 13.80 -5.50 -7.73
C ARG A 160 13.97 -6.80 -8.51
N GLU A 161 13.15 -7.81 -8.23
CA GLU A 161 13.17 -9.08 -8.94
C GLU A 161 12.75 -8.92 -10.41
N ILE A 162 11.67 -8.16 -10.66
CA ILE A 162 11.20 -7.85 -12.03
C ILE A 162 12.28 -7.11 -12.83
N LEU A 163 12.89 -6.08 -12.22
CA LEU A 163 13.95 -5.29 -12.86
C LEU A 163 15.20 -6.13 -13.14
N ALA A 164 15.58 -6.99 -12.22
CA ALA A 164 16.71 -7.92 -12.42
C ALA A 164 16.43 -8.93 -13.54
N ALA A 165 15.22 -9.47 -13.61
CA ALA A 165 14.80 -10.37 -14.69
C ALA A 165 14.77 -9.68 -16.06
N ALA A 166 14.51 -8.37 -16.09
CA ALA A 166 14.56 -7.56 -17.31
C ALA A 166 15.97 -7.06 -17.68
N GLY A 167 16.98 -7.33 -16.85
CA GLY A 167 18.37 -6.93 -17.09
C GLY A 167 18.63 -5.42 -16.83
N VAL A 168 17.82 -4.75 -16.04
CA VAL A 168 17.95 -3.33 -15.70
C VAL A 168 18.08 -3.08 -14.20
#